data_2d91920c31b460c21ee7ef929e2660c9
#
_entry.id   2d91920c31b460c21ee7ef929e2660c9
#
_cell.length_a   1.000
_cell.length_b   1.000
_cell.length_c   1.000
_cell.angle_alpha   90.00
_cell.angle_beta   90.00
_cell.angle_gamma   90.00
#
_symmetry.space_group_name_H-M   'P 1'
#
loop_
_entity.id
_entity.type
_entity.pdbx_description
1 polymer ?
#
loop_
_entity_poly.entity_id
_entity_poly.type
_entity_poly.pdbx_seq_one_letter_code
_entity_poly.pdbx_strand_id
1 'polypeptide(L)'
;MVTDHQLSELVALVARWALGAKYRIVTAESCTGGWIAKAFTDAAGSSRWFECGYVTYSNAAKARDLGVTERTLREHGAVSEPTAREMAAGALRASGADVSIAVSGIAGPDGGSVEKPVGTVWFCVGRRVSGAGPNAAAASNIAAGPSAAGGPDIELISEGEVFAGDRETVRRASVRRALELVLQFEKPA
;
A
#
# COMPACT_ATOMS: atom_id res chain seq x y z
N MET A 1 -12.24 -19.43 1.68
CA MET A 1 -12.38 -17.99 2.04
C MET A 1 -11.32 -17.66 3.08
N VAL A 2 -10.63 -16.53 2.97
CA VAL A 2 -9.65 -16.07 3.98
C VAL A 2 -10.37 -15.76 5.28
N THR A 3 -9.86 -16.26 6.42
CA THR A 3 -10.45 -16.06 7.75
C THR A 3 -9.78 -14.90 8.49
N ASP A 4 -10.45 -14.37 9.52
CA ASP A 4 -9.86 -13.34 10.39
C ASP A 4 -8.64 -13.87 11.14
N HIS A 5 -8.65 -15.16 11.50
CA HIS A 5 -7.51 -15.82 12.13
C HIS A 5 -6.28 -15.83 11.22
N GLN A 6 -6.44 -16.17 9.94
CA GLN A 6 -5.34 -16.11 8.95
C GLN A 6 -4.79 -14.69 8.76
N LEU A 7 -5.65 -13.68 8.75
CA LEU A 7 -5.20 -12.28 8.70
C LEU A 7 -4.42 -11.90 9.96
N SER A 8 -4.89 -12.30 11.15
CA SER A 8 -4.20 -12.04 12.41
C SER A 8 -2.82 -12.70 12.47
N GLU A 9 -2.68 -13.93 11.96
CA GLU A 9 -1.39 -14.61 11.87
C GLU A 9 -0.41 -13.86 10.96
N LEU A 10 -0.86 -13.41 9.79
CA LEU A 10 -0.04 -12.60 8.88
C LEU A 10 0.35 -11.26 9.50
N VAL A 11 -0.57 -10.58 10.17
CA VAL A 11 -0.27 -9.35 10.91
C VAL A 11 0.80 -9.58 11.98
N ALA A 12 0.73 -10.70 12.72
CA ALA A 12 1.74 -11.04 13.71
C ALA A 12 3.13 -11.27 13.09
N LEU A 13 3.19 -11.85 11.86
CA LEU A 13 4.44 -12.00 11.11
C LEU A 13 4.99 -10.63 10.69
N VAL A 14 4.16 -9.77 10.10
CA VAL A 14 4.54 -8.41 9.70
C VAL A 14 5.02 -7.60 10.90
N ALA A 15 4.31 -7.66 12.03
CA ALA A 15 4.70 -6.97 13.26
C ALA A 15 6.07 -7.41 13.79
N ARG A 16 6.34 -8.72 13.81
CA ARG A 16 7.66 -9.25 14.23
C ARG A 16 8.78 -8.74 13.32
N TRP A 17 8.58 -8.83 12.01
CA TRP A 17 9.53 -8.32 11.03
C TRP A 17 9.78 -6.83 11.20
N ALA A 18 8.73 -6.02 11.24
CA ALA A 18 8.85 -4.57 11.38
C ALA A 18 9.56 -4.16 12.67
N LEU A 19 9.20 -4.79 13.79
CA LEU A 19 9.85 -4.54 15.09
C LEU A 19 11.32 -4.95 15.10
N GLY A 20 11.66 -6.11 14.51
CA GLY A 20 13.03 -6.58 14.38
C GLY A 20 13.91 -5.67 13.54
N ALA A 21 13.38 -5.16 12.43
CA ALA A 21 14.04 -4.22 11.55
C ALA A 21 13.95 -2.76 12.01
N LYS A 22 13.18 -2.45 13.05
CA LYS A 22 12.83 -1.09 13.54
C LYS A 22 12.15 -0.24 12.48
N TYR A 23 11.32 -0.85 11.63
CA TYR A 23 10.58 -0.17 10.58
C TYR A 23 9.23 0.37 11.09
N ARG A 24 8.86 1.54 10.54
CA ARG A 24 7.51 2.10 10.60
C ARG A 24 6.81 1.79 9.29
N ILE A 25 5.56 1.33 9.36
CA ILE A 25 4.75 0.95 8.19
C ILE A 25 3.61 1.96 8.01
N VAL A 26 3.35 2.35 6.75
CA VAL A 26 2.20 3.16 6.33
C VAL A 26 1.36 2.38 5.31
N THR A 27 0.04 2.56 5.34
CA THR A 27 -0.85 2.00 4.31
C THR A 27 -1.43 3.08 3.40
N ALA A 28 -1.67 2.72 2.12
CA ALA A 28 -2.33 3.55 1.12
C ALA A 28 -3.43 2.72 0.44
N GLU A 29 -4.66 2.86 0.92
CA GLU A 29 -5.75 1.96 0.61
C GLU A 29 -6.82 2.61 -0.26
N SER A 30 -7.30 1.88 -1.26
CA SER A 30 -8.45 2.24 -2.07
C SER A 30 -9.58 1.22 -1.87
N CYS A 31 -9.61 0.12 -2.63
CA CYS A 31 -10.71 -0.85 -2.56
C CYS A 31 -10.82 -1.57 -1.20
N THR A 32 -9.76 -1.69 -0.43
CA THR A 32 -9.76 -2.27 0.92
C THR A 32 -10.36 -1.33 1.98
N GLY A 33 -10.35 -0.01 1.72
CA GLY A 33 -11.09 0.97 2.54
C GLY A 33 -10.64 1.09 3.99
N GLY A 34 -9.34 0.94 4.26
CA GLY A 34 -8.76 1.00 5.60
C GLY A 34 -8.68 -0.35 6.31
N TRP A 35 -8.98 -1.46 5.61
CA TRP A 35 -8.96 -2.78 6.25
C TRP A 35 -7.56 -3.26 6.63
N ILE A 36 -6.53 -2.92 5.86
CA ILE A 36 -5.15 -3.25 6.23
C ILE A 36 -4.76 -2.48 7.50
N ALA A 37 -5.04 -1.18 7.54
CA ALA A 37 -4.82 -0.34 8.72
C ALA A 37 -5.60 -0.85 9.94
N LYS A 38 -6.87 -1.24 9.75
CA LYS A 38 -7.67 -1.90 10.80
C LYS A 38 -7.00 -3.18 11.30
N ALA A 39 -6.60 -4.07 10.40
CA ALA A 39 -5.96 -5.32 10.78
C ALA A 39 -4.68 -5.09 11.59
N PHE A 40 -3.89 -4.07 11.23
CA PHE A 40 -2.70 -3.67 12.01
C PHE A 40 -3.06 -3.16 13.40
N THR A 41 -4.11 -2.34 13.51
CA THR A 41 -4.52 -1.75 14.80
C THR A 41 -5.27 -2.72 15.70
N ASP A 42 -5.78 -3.84 15.17
CA ASP A 42 -6.32 -4.94 15.99
C ASP A 42 -5.20 -5.63 16.80
N ALA A 43 -3.94 -5.52 16.36
CA ALA A 43 -2.81 -6.11 17.07
C ALA A 43 -2.33 -5.18 18.20
N ALA A 44 -2.31 -5.70 19.44
CA ALA A 44 -1.79 -4.94 20.59
C ALA A 44 -0.33 -4.53 20.36
N GLY A 45 0.00 -3.26 20.66
CA GLY A 45 1.33 -2.71 20.49
C GLY A 45 1.66 -2.27 19.07
N SER A 46 0.67 -2.17 18.17
CA SER A 46 0.83 -1.69 16.78
C SER A 46 1.43 -0.27 16.70
N SER A 47 1.22 0.59 17.68
CA SER A 47 1.78 1.94 17.74
C SER A 47 3.32 2.00 17.66
N ARG A 48 4.00 0.89 17.90
CA ARG A 48 5.45 0.80 17.82
C ARG A 48 5.97 0.61 16.39
N TRP A 49 5.12 0.18 15.43
CA TRP A 49 5.52 -0.16 14.07
C TRP A 49 4.54 0.31 12.99
N PHE A 50 3.30 0.64 13.33
CA PHE A 50 2.33 1.24 12.40
C PHE A 50 2.32 2.76 12.57
N GLU A 51 2.52 3.50 11.47
CA GLU A 51 2.56 4.96 11.48
C GLU A 51 1.18 5.56 11.26
N CYS A 52 0.60 5.31 10.10
CA CYS A 52 -0.73 5.80 9.72
C CYS A 52 -1.27 5.05 8.49
N GLY A 53 -2.54 5.30 8.16
CA GLY A 53 -3.17 4.79 6.95
C GLY A 53 -3.87 5.90 6.17
N TYR A 54 -3.59 5.97 4.87
CA TYR A 54 -4.28 6.83 3.92
C TYR A 54 -5.38 6.02 3.22
N VAL A 55 -6.64 6.42 3.40
CA VAL A 55 -7.77 5.84 2.67
C VAL A 55 -8.12 6.79 1.53
N THR A 56 -7.50 6.58 0.36
CA THR A 56 -7.66 7.44 -0.82
C THR A 56 -8.60 6.78 -1.83
N TYR A 57 -9.90 6.86 -1.56
CA TYR A 57 -10.90 6.14 -2.34
C TYR A 57 -11.16 6.77 -3.72
N SER A 58 -11.16 8.10 -3.81
CA SER A 58 -11.34 8.83 -5.07
C SER A 58 -10.00 9.16 -5.75
N ASN A 59 -10.01 9.44 -7.05
CA ASN A 59 -8.84 9.92 -7.78
C ASN A 59 -8.33 11.25 -7.22
N ALA A 60 -9.24 12.14 -6.83
CA ALA A 60 -8.89 13.42 -6.21
C ALA A 60 -8.13 13.21 -4.88
N ALA A 61 -8.56 12.25 -4.04
CA ALA A 61 -7.86 11.92 -2.81
C ALA A 61 -6.48 11.31 -3.09
N LYS A 62 -6.35 10.42 -4.10
CA LYS A 62 -5.04 9.88 -4.51
C LYS A 62 -4.06 10.97 -4.93
N ALA A 63 -4.54 11.94 -5.70
CA ALA A 63 -3.71 13.07 -6.14
C ALA A 63 -3.35 14.00 -4.96
N ARG A 64 -4.33 14.40 -4.16
CA ARG A 64 -4.14 15.36 -3.07
C ARG A 64 -3.26 14.80 -1.95
N ASP A 65 -3.52 13.57 -1.50
CA ASP A 65 -2.92 13.05 -0.27
C ASP A 65 -1.63 12.25 -0.53
N LEU A 66 -1.52 11.64 -1.71
CA LEU A 66 -0.39 10.77 -2.07
C LEU A 66 0.41 11.27 -3.27
N GLY A 67 -0.01 12.37 -3.91
CA GLY A 67 0.68 12.93 -5.07
C GLY A 67 0.65 12.04 -6.31
N VAL A 68 -0.37 11.16 -6.43
CA VAL A 68 -0.60 10.41 -7.67
C VAL A 68 -0.87 11.41 -8.79
N THR A 69 -0.14 11.30 -9.90
CA THR A 69 -0.22 12.31 -10.95
C THR A 69 -1.53 12.20 -11.74
N GLU A 70 -2.09 13.35 -12.14
CA GLU A 70 -3.25 13.36 -13.03
C GLU A 70 -2.96 12.65 -14.37
N ARG A 71 -1.71 12.72 -14.82
CA ARG A 71 -1.26 12.00 -15.99
C ARG A 71 -1.41 10.50 -15.82
N THR A 72 -0.88 9.94 -14.73
CA THR A 72 -0.99 8.51 -14.42
C THR A 72 -2.44 8.05 -14.32
N LEU A 73 -3.28 8.85 -13.63
CA LEU A 73 -4.72 8.53 -13.50
C LEU A 73 -5.45 8.59 -14.85
N ARG A 74 -5.11 9.51 -15.74
CA ARG A 74 -5.72 9.64 -17.06
C ARG A 74 -5.26 8.55 -18.02
N GLU A 75 -3.95 8.23 -18.05
CA GLU A 75 -3.36 7.30 -19.01
C GLU A 75 -3.56 5.83 -18.60
N HIS A 76 -3.53 5.52 -17.30
CA HIS A 76 -3.55 4.16 -16.78
C HIS A 76 -4.78 3.84 -15.92
N GLY A 77 -5.50 4.85 -15.45
CA GLY A 77 -6.62 4.70 -14.53
C GLY A 77 -6.18 4.41 -13.09
N ALA A 78 -7.15 4.45 -12.17
CA ALA A 78 -6.89 4.22 -10.74
C ALA A 78 -6.44 2.79 -10.42
N VAL A 79 -6.87 1.81 -11.21
CA VAL A 79 -6.53 0.39 -11.02
C VAL A 79 -5.46 0.00 -12.04
N SER A 80 -4.21 0.25 -11.66
CA SER A 80 -3.04 0.01 -12.51
C SER A 80 -1.76 -0.06 -11.67
N GLU A 81 -0.74 -0.72 -12.20
CA GLU A 81 0.58 -0.75 -11.58
C GLU A 81 1.16 0.65 -11.34
N PRO A 82 1.19 1.57 -12.35
CA PRO A 82 1.72 2.91 -12.13
C PRO A 82 1.02 3.65 -10.99
N THR A 83 -0.31 3.53 -10.88
CA THR A 83 -1.06 4.17 -9.79
C THR A 83 -0.69 3.57 -8.44
N ALA A 84 -0.61 2.24 -8.31
CA ALA A 84 -0.23 1.58 -7.05
C ALA A 84 1.21 1.97 -6.63
N ARG A 85 2.14 2.07 -7.58
CA ARG A 85 3.53 2.51 -7.34
C ARG A 85 3.60 3.95 -6.87
N GLU A 86 2.87 4.86 -7.51
CA GLU A 86 2.80 6.26 -7.08
C GLU A 86 2.14 6.40 -5.71
N MET A 87 1.10 5.61 -5.41
CA MET A 87 0.47 5.58 -4.09
C MET A 87 1.46 5.13 -3.01
N ALA A 88 2.22 4.05 -3.23
CA ALA A 88 3.20 3.55 -2.28
C ALA A 88 4.32 4.57 -2.02
N ALA A 89 4.91 5.10 -3.08
CA ALA A 89 5.95 6.12 -2.98
C ALA A 89 5.45 7.40 -2.31
N GLY A 90 4.22 7.82 -2.65
CA GLY A 90 3.55 8.98 -2.07
C GLY A 90 3.31 8.82 -0.56
N ALA A 91 2.85 7.66 -0.13
CA ALA A 91 2.63 7.35 1.27
C ALA A 91 3.93 7.42 2.08
N LEU A 92 5.05 6.90 1.56
CA LEU A 92 6.36 7.02 2.18
C LEU A 92 6.79 8.48 2.33
N ARG A 93 6.61 9.29 1.28
CA ARG A 93 6.97 10.72 1.33
C ARG A 93 6.13 11.47 2.34
N ALA A 94 4.83 11.24 2.36
CA ALA A 94 3.88 11.98 3.21
C ALA A 94 3.97 11.61 4.69
N SER A 95 4.28 10.35 5.02
CA SER A 95 4.31 9.86 6.41
C SER A 95 5.69 9.87 7.05
N GLY A 96 6.76 9.83 6.26
CA GLY A 96 8.11 9.59 6.77
C GLY A 96 8.36 8.13 7.23
N ALA A 97 7.42 7.21 6.99
CA ALA A 97 7.56 5.80 7.31
C ALA A 97 8.68 5.13 6.47
N ASP A 98 9.11 3.95 6.89
CA ASP A 98 10.18 3.18 6.24
C ASP A 98 9.63 2.25 5.15
N VAL A 99 8.42 1.72 5.36
CA VAL A 99 7.75 0.78 4.47
C VAL A 99 6.31 1.23 4.20
N SER A 100 5.87 1.13 2.95
CA SER A 100 4.49 1.40 2.54
C SER A 100 3.82 0.17 1.92
N ILE A 101 2.51 0.06 2.10
CA ILE A 101 1.66 -0.93 1.44
C ILE A 101 0.55 -0.18 0.70
N ALA A 102 0.54 -0.25 -0.63
CA ALA A 102 -0.49 0.37 -1.46
C ALA A 102 -1.37 -0.69 -2.13
N VAL A 103 -2.69 -0.44 -2.15
CA VAL A 103 -3.69 -1.31 -2.79
C VAL A 103 -4.71 -0.49 -3.54
N SER A 104 -4.91 -0.79 -4.83
CA SER A 104 -5.97 -0.21 -5.66
C SER A 104 -6.61 -1.29 -6.53
N GLY A 105 -7.95 -1.37 -6.56
CA GLY A 105 -8.62 -2.45 -7.26
C GLY A 105 -10.11 -2.25 -7.47
N ILE A 106 -10.73 -3.18 -8.19
CA ILE A 106 -12.15 -3.27 -8.51
C ILE A 106 -12.74 -4.43 -7.68
N ALA A 107 -13.33 -4.10 -6.54
CA ALA A 107 -13.90 -5.13 -5.66
C ALA A 107 -15.28 -5.63 -6.12
N GLY A 108 -15.92 -4.95 -7.06
CA GLY A 108 -17.25 -5.29 -7.56
C GLY A 108 -18.39 -4.79 -6.65
N PRO A 109 -19.69 -5.13 -7.02
CA PRO A 109 -20.04 -5.92 -8.19
C PRO A 109 -19.84 -5.19 -9.52
N ASP A 110 -19.84 -3.85 -9.52
CA ASP A 110 -19.71 -2.99 -10.69
C ASP A 110 -18.26 -2.51 -10.91
N GLY A 111 -18.02 -1.81 -12.04
CA GLY A 111 -16.77 -1.10 -12.32
C GLY A 111 -15.73 -1.89 -13.09
N GLY A 112 -16.02 -3.13 -13.49
CA GLY A 112 -15.15 -3.93 -14.34
C GLY A 112 -15.26 -3.61 -15.83
N SER A 113 -14.19 -3.91 -16.59
CA SER A 113 -14.17 -3.95 -18.06
C SER A 113 -13.60 -5.29 -18.54
N VAL A 114 -13.52 -5.48 -19.85
CA VAL A 114 -12.91 -6.70 -20.43
C VAL A 114 -11.41 -6.76 -20.07
N GLU A 115 -10.72 -5.63 -20.12
CA GLU A 115 -9.28 -5.55 -19.80
C GLU A 115 -9.01 -5.58 -18.31
N LYS A 116 -9.95 -5.09 -17.50
CA LYS A 116 -9.85 -5.03 -16.04
C LYS A 116 -11.14 -5.55 -15.41
N PRO A 117 -11.35 -6.86 -15.38
CA PRO A 117 -12.57 -7.43 -14.81
C PRO A 117 -12.70 -7.13 -13.31
N VAL A 118 -13.91 -7.31 -12.77
CA VAL A 118 -14.13 -7.32 -11.32
C VAL A 118 -13.18 -8.32 -10.67
N GLY A 119 -12.57 -7.94 -9.56
CA GLY A 119 -11.54 -8.70 -8.88
C GLY A 119 -10.12 -8.27 -9.24
N THR A 120 -9.92 -7.42 -10.28
CA THR A 120 -8.60 -6.87 -10.61
C THR A 120 -8.10 -5.97 -9.49
N VAL A 121 -6.95 -6.30 -8.91
CA VAL A 121 -6.31 -5.54 -7.83
C VAL A 121 -4.82 -5.41 -8.10
N TRP A 122 -4.29 -4.20 -7.97
CA TRP A 122 -2.88 -3.89 -8.00
C TRP A 122 -2.37 -3.58 -6.61
N PHE A 123 -1.21 -4.14 -6.32
CA PHE A 123 -0.47 -3.97 -5.08
C PHE A 123 0.88 -3.31 -5.36
N CYS A 124 1.36 -2.53 -4.41
CA CYS A 124 2.75 -2.11 -4.38
C CYS A 124 3.22 -2.00 -2.94
N VAL A 125 4.36 -2.59 -2.65
CA VAL A 125 5.08 -2.37 -1.39
C VAL A 125 6.32 -1.55 -1.70
N GLY A 126 6.51 -0.47 -0.94
CA GLY A 126 7.68 0.39 -1.04
C GLY A 126 8.53 0.29 0.22
N ARG A 127 9.85 0.33 0.06
CA ARG A 127 10.80 0.39 1.17
C ARG A 127 11.84 1.48 0.89
N ARG A 128 12.14 2.30 1.90
CA ARG A 128 13.29 3.21 1.82
C ARG A 128 14.60 2.41 1.80
N VAL A 129 15.47 2.72 0.85
CA VAL A 129 16.82 2.13 0.80
C VAL A 129 17.67 2.85 1.83
N SER A 130 18.31 2.10 2.72
CA SER A 130 19.08 2.60 3.86
C SER A 130 20.15 3.62 3.45
N GLY A 131 20.07 4.80 4.02
CA GLY A 131 20.95 5.96 3.81
C GLY A 131 20.32 7.27 4.28
N ALA A 132 18.98 7.34 4.26
CA ALA A 132 18.23 8.47 4.80
C ALA A 132 17.47 7.99 6.06
N GLY A 133 18.06 8.20 7.23
CA GLY A 133 17.38 7.95 8.50
C GLY A 133 16.08 8.77 8.62
N PRO A 134 15.17 8.40 9.54
CA PRO A 134 13.85 9.03 9.70
C PRO A 134 13.88 10.55 9.92
N ASN A 135 15.04 11.13 10.25
CA ASN A 135 15.22 12.57 10.42
C ASN A 135 15.61 13.36 9.16
N ALA A 136 15.92 12.72 8.04
CA ALA A 136 16.26 13.43 6.80
C ALA A 136 15.02 13.97 6.05
N ALA A 137 13.85 13.34 6.23
CA ALA A 137 12.61 13.74 5.57
C ALA A 137 11.88 14.90 6.25
N ALA A 138 12.11 15.13 7.53
CA ALA A 138 11.47 16.25 8.26
C ALA A 138 12.04 17.63 7.91
N ALA A 139 13.16 17.68 7.19
CA ALA A 139 13.85 18.93 6.82
C ALA A 139 13.63 19.40 5.38
N SER A 140 12.96 18.63 4.52
CA SER A 140 12.66 19.06 3.16
C SER A 140 11.19 19.46 3.02
N ASN A 141 10.98 20.75 3.00
CA ASN A 141 9.72 21.43 2.75
C ASN A 141 8.82 20.77 1.69
N ILE A 142 7.52 20.82 1.96
CA ILE A 142 6.34 20.62 1.13
C ILE A 142 6.41 21.47 -0.19
N ALA A 143 7.37 21.22 -1.05
CA ALA A 143 7.50 21.93 -2.34
C ALA A 143 8.36 21.16 -3.35
N ALA A 144 8.22 19.84 -3.45
CA ALA A 144 8.76 19.12 -4.60
C ALA A 144 7.58 18.54 -5.38
N GLY A 145 7.36 19.08 -6.59
CA GLY A 145 6.38 18.58 -7.54
C GLY A 145 6.57 17.09 -7.84
N PRO A 146 5.59 16.45 -8.54
CA PRO A 146 5.53 15.01 -8.71
C PRO A 146 6.72 14.51 -9.53
N SER A 147 7.72 14.00 -8.86
CA SER A 147 8.75 13.17 -9.48
C SER A 147 8.21 11.74 -9.60
N ALA A 148 8.39 11.14 -10.77
CA ALA A 148 7.99 9.81 -11.15
C ALA A 148 8.23 8.75 -10.05
N ALA A 149 7.40 7.71 -10.06
CA ALA A 149 7.41 6.55 -9.17
C ALA A 149 8.82 6.09 -8.78
N GLY A 150 9.16 6.19 -7.50
CA GLY A 150 10.43 5.72 -6.95
C GLY A 150 11.61 6.64 -7.30
N GLY A 151 11.97 7.55 -6.38
CA GLY A 151 13.29 8.18 -6.42
C GLY A 151 14.37 7.14 -6.08
N PRO A 152 15.68 7.48 -6.24
CA PRO A 152 16.79 6.56 -5.99
C PRO A 152 16.80 5.94 -4.58
N ASP A 153 15.97 6.46 -3.69
CA ASP A 153 15.92 6.08 -2.28
C ASP A 153 14.72 5.19 -1.92
N ILE A 154 13.93 4.73 -2.89
CA ILE A 154 12.76 3.89 -2.66
C ILE A 154 12.79 2.68 -3.59
N GLU A 155 12.87 1.50 -3.00
CA GLU A 155 12.65 0.22 -3.67
C GLU A 155 11.16 -0.08 -3.71
N LEU A 156 10.62 -0.50 -4.88
CA LEU A 156 9.21 -0.80 -5.08
C LEU A 156 9.04 -2.19 -5.68
N ILE A 157 8.25 -3.04 -5.01
CA ILE A 157 7.77 -4.31 -5.55
C ILE A 157 6.28 -4.15 -5.84
N SER A 158 5.87 -4.41 -7.08
CA SER A 158 4.47 -4.32 -7.51
C SER A 158 3.98 -5.62 -8.13
N GLU A 159 2.68 -5.89 -7.96
CA GLU A 159 2.03 -7.08 -8.45
C GLU A 159 0.56 -6.80 -8.75
N GLY A 160 0.02 -7.46 -9.78
CA GLY A 160 -1.40 -7.44 -10.12
C GLY A 160 -2.02 -8.82 -10.02
N GLU A 161 -3.21 -8.92 -9.42
CA GLU A 161 -3.98 -10.16 -9.34
C GLU A 161 -5.44 -9.95 -9.74
N VAL A 162 -6.11 -11.04 -10.11
CA VAL A 162 -7.56 -11.05 -10.33
C VAL A 162 -8.18 -12.08 -9.39
N PHE A 163 -8.87 -11.61 -8.38
CA PHE A 163 -9.54 -12.45 -7.40
C PHE A 163 -10.97 -12.78 -7.84
N ALA A 164 -11.34 -14.06 -7.73
CA ALA A 164 -12.71 -14.49 -7.90
C ALA A 164 -13.54 -14.29 -6.63
N GLY A 165 -14.85 -14.09 -6.79
CA GLY A 165 -15.80 -14.00 -5.69
C GLY A 165 -16.54 -12.66 -5.62
N ASP A 166 -17.29 -12.48 -4.55
CA ASP A 166 -18.02 -11.26 -4.27
C ASP A 166 -17.08 -10.15 -3.71
N ARG A 167 -17.67 -8.98 -3.51
CA ARG A 167 -16.94 -7.80 -3.00
C ARG A 167 -16.19 -8.07 -1.69
N GLU A 168 -16.79 -8.79 -0.76
CA GLU A 168 -16.17 -9.11 0.52
C GLU A 168 -14.98 -10.05 0.33
N THR A 169 -15.15 -11.08 -0.49
CA THR A 169 -14.11 -12.07 -0.82
C THR A 169 -12.92 -11.41 -1.50
N VAL A 170 -13.14 -10.55 -2.50
CA VAL A 170 -12.08 -9.81 -3.20
C VAL A 170 -11.31 -8.91 -2.23
N ARG A 171 -12.00 -8.12 -1.42
CA ARG A 171 -11.36 -7.22 -0.44
C ARG A 171 -10.54 -8.00 0.59
N ARG A 172 -11.08 -9.10 1.12
CA ARG A 172 -10.40 -9.95 2.09
C ARG A 172 -9.16 -10.62 1.50
N ALA A 173 -9.25 -11.13 0.29
CA ALA A 173 -8.11 -11.68 -0.45
C ALA A 173 -7.05 -10.60 -0.70
N SER A 174 -7.47 -9.37 -1.02
CA SER A 174 -6.56 -8.23 -1.21
C SER A 174 -5.81 -7.88 0.08
N VAL A 175 -6.48 -7.87 1.23
CA VAL A 175 -5.80 -7.64 2.52
C VAL A 175 -4.75 -8.73 2.77
N ARG A 176 -5.12 -10.01 2.60
CA ARG A 176 -4.19 -11.12 2.76
C ARG A 176 -2.97 -10.96 1.85
N ARG A 177 -3.20 -10.73 0.55
CA ARG A 177 -2.10 -10.63 -0.43
C ARG A 177 -1.17 -9.46 -0.14
N ALA A 178 -1.70 -8.32 0.27
CA ALA A 178 -0.92 -7.16 0.67
C ALA A 178 0.02 -7.47 1.85
N LEU A 179 -0.46 -8.22 2.86
CA LEU A 179 0.35 -8.66 4.00
C LEU A 179 1.43 -9.68 3.59
N GLU A 180 1.11 -10.62 2.69
CA GLU A 180 2.07 -11.58 2.15
C GLU A 180 3.16 -10.89 1.32
N LEU A 181 2.80 -9.85 0.54
CA LEU A 181 3.74 -9.15 -0.30
C LEU A 181 4.78 -8.35 0.52
N VAL A 182 4.38 -7.76 1.62
CA VAL A 182 5.32 -7.03 2.49
C VAL A 182 6.37 -7.95 3.10
N LEU A 183 6.02 -9.19 3.39
CA LEU A 183 6.94 -10.18 3.93
C LEU A 183 8.00 -10.66 2.92
N GLN A 184 7.88 -10.31 1.64
CA GLN A 184 8.94 -10.59 0.66
C GLN A 184 10.20 -9.75 0.93
N PHE A 185 10.07 -8.59 1.57
CA PHE A 185 11.24 -7.80 2.01
C PHE A 185 11.98 -8.40 3.22
N GLU A 186 11.42 -9.41 3.89
CA GLU A 186 12.10 -10.16 4.95
C GLU A 186 13.18 -11.10 4.39
N LYS A 187 13.01 -11.58 3.16
CA LYS A 187 13.96 -12.50 2.55
C LYS A 187 15.19 -11.72 2.07
N PRO A 188 16.40 -12.07 2.52
CA PRO A 188 17.61 -11.54 1.90
C PRO A 188 17.62 -11.93 0.41
N ALA A 189 18.03 -10.99 -0.45
CA ALA A 189 18.23 -11.21 -1.87
C ALA A 189 19.35 -12.24 -2.11
#